data_bccfdc05f614a9764ffffce9ce58f40a
#
_entry.id   bccfdc05f614a9764ffffce9ce58f40a
#
_cell.length_a   1.000
_cell.length_b   1.000
_cell.length_c   1.000
_cell.angle_alpha   90.00
_cell.angle_beta   90.00
_cell.angle_gamma   90.00
#
_symmetry.space_group_name_H-M   'P 1'
#
loop_
_entity.id
_entity.type
_entity.pdbx_description
1 polymer ?
#
loop_
_entity_poly.entity_id
_entity_poly.type
_entity_poly.pdbx_seq_one_letter_code
_entity_poly.pdbx_strand_id
1 'polypeptide(L)'
;MSKMHREVTEAQFLDQVKQLAMINNWLIDHTPTMQQRPGIYKTGGLVGKPDLVLISLKGSGIIFAELKTMEGRLSPAQKIVGDALLRNGAEYYVWRPDQLDLIVTRLQK
;
A
#
# COMPACT_ATOMS: atom_id res chain seq x y z
N MET A 1 15.83 -13.15 -6.25
CA MET A 1 16.51 -13.70 -5.08
C MET A 1 15.78 -13.32 -3.84
N SER A 2 15.30 -14.31 -3.11
CA SER A 2 14.48 -14.05 -1.92
C SER A 2 15.24 -13.27 -0.84
N LYS A 3 16.54 -13.48 -0.73
CA LYS A 3 17.37 -12.79 0.26
C LYS A 3 17.38 -11.28 0.04
N MET A 4 17.43 -10.84 -1.21
CA MET A 4 17.42 -9.42 -1.53
C MET A 4 16.08 -8.78 -1.13
N HIS A 5 14.97 -9.48 -1.37
CA HIS A 5 13.66 -9.00 -1.01
C HIS A 5 13.50 -8.83 0.51
N ARG A 6 14.11 -9.72 1.28
CA ARG A 6 14.04 -9.66 2.74
C ARG A 6 14.79 -8.49 3.34
N GLU A 7 15.81 -8.01 2.63
CA GLU A 7 16.64 -6.91 3.11
C GLU A 7 16.02 -5.55 2.83
N VAL A 8 14.95 -5.49 2.02
CA VAL A 8 14.29 -4.24 1.69
C VAL A 8 13.46 -3.79 2.88
N THR A 9 13.73 -2.59 3.38
CA THR A 9 12.94 -2.00 4.44
C THR A 9 11.60 -1.51 3.91
N GLU A 10 10.65 -1.30 4.81
CA GLU A 10 9.35 -0.75 4.42
C GLU A 10 9.50 0.62 3.76
N ALA A 11 10.38 1.47 4.31
CA ALA A 11 10.62 2.80 3.73
C ALA A 11 11.22 2.72 2.33
N GLN A 12 12.15 1.80 2.11
CA GLN A 12 12.74 1.59 0.78
C GLN A 12 11.71 1.08 -0.22
N PHE A 13 10.87 0.15 0.20
CA PHE A 13 9.82 -0.40 -0.65
C PHE A 13 8.79 0.68 -1.00
N LEU A 14 8.37 1.47 -0.01
CA LEU A 14 7.48 2.59 -0.24
C LEU A 14 8.04 3.54 -1.30
N ASP A 15 9.32 3.89 -1.17
CA ASP A 15 9.97 4.79 -2.13
C ASP A 15 9.97 4.21 -3.55
N GLN A 16 10.27 2.91 -3.68
CA GLN A 16 10.24 2.23 -4.97
C GLN A 16 8.85 2.29 -5.62
N VAL A 17 7.81 1.99 -4.84
CA VAL A 17 6.44 2.00 -5.35
C VAL A 17 6.01 3.41 -5.74
N LYS A 18 6.36 4.40 -4.93
CA LYS A 18 6.01 5.80 -5.24
C LYS A 18 6.68 6.25 -6.53
N GLN A 19 7.94 5.91 -6.75
CA GLN A 19 8.64 6.26 -7.98
C GLN A 19 8.00 5.61 -9.20
N LEU A 20 7.66 4.33 -9.09
CA LEU A 20 6.96 3.63 -10.18
C LEU A 20 5.62 4.25 -10.49
N ALA A 21 4.87 4.64 -9.47
CA ALA A 21 3.58 5.30 -9.66
C ALA A 21 3.75 6.65 -10.34
N MET A 22 4.72 7.46 -9.91
CA MET A 22 4.99 8.76 -10.52
C MET A 22 5.35 8.64 -11.99
N ILE A 23 6.24 7.73 -12.32
CA ILE A 23 6.68 7.50 -13.71
C ILE A 23 5.49 7.11 -14.59
N ASN A 24 4.53 6.41 -14.05
CA ASN A 24 3.38 5.90 -14.79
C ASN A 24 2.13 6.77 -14.65
N ASN A 25 2.29 8.00 -14.23
CA ASN A 25 1.22 9.02 -14.18
C ASN A 25 0.09 8.67 -13.21
N TRP A 26 0.45 8.26 -12.02
CA TRP A 26 -0.48 8.07 -10.91
C TRP A 26 -0.33 9.19 -9.89
N LEU A 27 -1.45 9.73 -9.45
CA LEU A 27 -1.47 10.57 -8.25
C LEU A 27 -1.30 9.69 -7.03
N ILE A 28 -0.57 10.17 -6.04
CA ILE A 28 -0.21 9.38 -4.87
C ILE A 28 -0.68 10.07 -3.60
N ASP A 29 -1.50 9.39 -2.83
CA ASP A 29 -1.82 9.79 -1.48
C ASP A 29 -1.21 8.78 -0.52
N HIS A 30 -0.25 9.22 0.28
CA HIS A 30 0.43 8.36 1.25
C HIS A 30 0.05 8.80 2.65
N THR A 31 -0.49 7.85 3.43
CA THR A 31 -0.76 8.07 4.84
C THR A 31 0.19 7.23 5.65
N PRO A 32 1.08 7.84 6.42
CA PRO A 32 2.00 7.08 7.25
C PRO A 32 1.23 6.24 8.28
N THR A 33 1.71 5.01 8.49
CA THR A 33 1.19 4.19 9.57
C THR A 33 1.68 4.78 10.87
N MET A 34 0.75 5.14 11.74
CA MET A 34 1.09 5.68 13.05
C MET A 34 0.79 4.65 14.10
N GLN A 35 1.77 4.39 14.95
CA GLN A 35 1.52 3.58 16.13
C GLN A 35 0.59 4.32 17.06
N GLN A 36 -0.50 3.66 17.40
CA GLN A 36 -1.44 4.23 18.34
C GLN A 36 -1.06 3.78 19.73
N ARG A 37 -0.91 4.75 20.62
CA ARG A 37 -0.75 4.47 22.04
C ARG A 37 -2.13 4.29 22.65
N PRO A 38 -2.27 3.39 23.63
CA PRO A 38 -3.55 3.27 24.34
C PRO A 38 -4.01 4.62 24.88
N GLY A 39 -5.28 4.92 24.66
CA GLY A 39 -5.89 6.14 25.17
C GLY A 39 -5.64 7.40 24.36
N ILE A 40 -4.90 7.31 23.25
CA ILE A 40 -4.67 8.46 22.38
C ILE A 40 -5.49 8.29 21.12
N TYR A 41 -6.39 9.23 20.90
CA TYR A 41 -7.20 9.28 19.68
C TYR A 41 -6.54 10.20 18.68
N LYS A 42 -6.34 9.70 17.48
CA LYS A 42 -5.86 10.51 16.39
C LYS A 42 -7.03 10.95 15.55
N THR A 43 -7.08 12.25 15.26
CA THR A 43 -8.12 12.82 14.41
C THR A 43 -7.80 12.62 12.93
N GLY A 44 -6.98 11.66 12.60
CA GLY A 44 -6.39 11.55 11.27
C GLY A 44 -7.04 10.54 10.35
N GLY A 45 -8.18 9.98 10.72
CA GLY A 45 -8.85 9.07 9.82
C GLY A 45 -8.95 7.65 10.32
N LEU A 46 -9.31 6.76 9.41
CA LEU A 46 -9.65 5.38 9.72
C LEU A 46 -8.42 4.56 10.13
N VAL A 47 -8.52 3.93 11.29
CA VAL A 47 -7.48 3.00 11.74
C VAL A 47 -7.49 1.79 10.82
N GLY A 48 -6.31 1.42 10.33
CA GLY A 48 -6.19 0.27 9.44
C GLY A 48 -6.33 0.61 7.96
N LYS A 49 -6.49 1.89 7.61
CA LYS A 49 -6.56 2.25 6.19
C LYS A 49 -5.24 1.93 5.48
N PRO A 50 -5.30 1.66 4.15
CA PRO A 50 -4.09 1.35 3.40
C PRO A 50 -3.09 2.50 3.38
N ASP A 51 -1.80 2.17 3.23
CA ASP A 51 -0.72 3.15 3.18
C ASP A 51 -0.85 4.11 2.00
N LEU A 52 -1.33 3.59 0.87
CA LEU A 52 -1.37 4.34 -0.38
C LEU A 52 -2.76 4.31 -0.99
N VAL A 53 -3.14 5.46 -1.54
CA VAL A 53 -4.22 5.54 -2.53
C VAL A 53 -3.57 6.06 -3.81
N LEU A 54 -3.71 5.33 -4.90
CA LEU A 54 -3.16 5.70 -6.20
C LEU A 54 -4.31 5.95 -7.16
N ILE A 55 -4.28 7.12 -7.79
CA ILE A 55 -5.34 7.51 -8.74
C ILE A 55 -4.70 7.73 -10.09
N SER A 56 -5.14 6.98 -11.09
CA SER A 56 -4.56 7.05 -12.42
C SER A 56 -4.97 8.34 -13.14
N LEU A 57 -3.97 9.08 -13.64
CA LEU A 57 -4.24 10.22 -14.50
C LEU A 57 -4.66 9.78 -15.91
N LYS A 58 -4.45 8.50 -16.24
CA LYS A 58 -4.81 7.94 -17.55
C LYS A 58 -6.18 7.29 -17.55
N GLY A 59 -6.86 7.28 -16.42
CA GLY A 59 -8.18 6.65 -16.30
C GLY A 59 -8.16 5.14 -16.10
N SER A 60 -7.02 4.56 -15.68
CA SER A 60 -6.92 3.11 -15.53
C SER A 60 -7.33 2.61 -14.13
N GLY A 61 -7.77 3.50 -13.24
CA GLY A 61 -8.36 3.06 -12.00
C GLY A 61 -7.89 3.81 -10.77
N ILE A 62 -8.36 3.32 -9.64
CA ILE A 62 -7.98 3.79 -8.31
C ILE A 62 -7.53 2.55 -7.55
N ILE A 63 -6.35 2.62 -6.95
CA ILE A 63 -5.77 1.48 -6.21
C ILE A 63 -5.60 1.86 -4.75
N PHE A 64 -6.01 0.97 -3.87
CA PHE A 64 -5.71 1.04 -2.44
C PHE A 64 -4.65 -0.02 -2.15
N ALA A 65 -3.51 0.38 -1.61
CA ALA A 65 -2.42 -0.55 -1.40
C ALA A 65 -1.85 -0.45 0.01
N GLU A 66 -1.75 -1.58 0.66
CA GLU A 66 -1.03 -1.74 1.92
C GLU A 66 0.35 -2.29 1.60
N LEU A 67 1.40 -1.64 2.08
CA LEU A 67 2.78 -2.07 1.83
C LEU A 67 3.33 -2.79 3.04
N LYS A 68 3.88 -3.97 2.81
CA LYS A 68 4.50 -4.78 3.86
C LYS A 68 5.86 -5.29 3.41
N THR A 69 6.78 -5.42 4.36
CA THR A 69 8.01 -6.18 4.12
C THR A 69 7.68 -7.65 3.96
N MET A 70 8.66 -8.45 3.58
CA MET A 70 8.44 -9.90 3.41
C MET A 70 7.97 -10.56 4.70
N GLU A 71 8.41 -10.06 5.85
CA GLU A 71 8.07 -10.63 7.15
C GLU A 71 6.92 -9.92 7.85
N GLY A 72 6.51 -8.75 7.34
CA GLY A 72 5.48 -7.93 7.99
C GLY A 72 4.09 -8.57 7.93
N ARG A 73 3.30 -8.35 8.97
CA ARG A 73 1.95 -8.89 9.07
C ARG A 73 0.92 -7.78 9.16
N LEU A 74 -0.24 -8.05 8.58
CA LEU A 74 -1.36 -7.14 8.72
C LEU A 74 -1.88 -7.14 10.15
N SER A 75 -2.19 -5.96 10.68
CA SER A 75 -2.91 -5.85 11.94
C SER A 75 -4.38 -6.29 11.75
N PRO A 76 -5.09 -6.60 12.84
CA PRO A 76 -6.53 -6.88 12.72
C PRO A 76 -7.31 -5.76 12.06
N ALA A 77 -7.01 -4.51 12.38
CA ALA A 77 -7.67 -3.36 11.76
C ALA A 77 -7.40 -3.29 10.27
N GLN A 78 -6.16 -3.55 9.84
CA GLN A 78 -5.80 -3.57 8.43
C GLN A 78 -6.55 -4.67 7.68
N LYS A 79 -6.73 -5.84 8.29
CA LYS A 79 -7.50 -6.93 7.68
C LYS A 79 -8.96 -6.55 7.50
N ILE A 80 -9.55 -5.91 8.50
CA ILE A 80 -10.95 -5.49 8.44
C ILE A 80 -11.16 -4.50 7.30
N VAL A 81 -10.30 -3.49 7.21
CA VAL A 81 -10.41 -2.46 6.17
C VAL A 81 -10.18 -3.07 4.79
N GLY A 82 -9.14 -3.90 4.63
CA GLY A 82 -8.86 -4.55 3.35
C GLY A 82 -10.00 -5.44 2.89
N ASP A 83 -10.55 -6.24 3.79
CA ASP A 83 -11.70 -7.10 3.46
C ASP A 83 -12.93 -6.28 3.06
N ALA A 84 -13.17 -5.16 3.74
CA ALA A 84 -14.28 -4.29 3.41
C ALA A 84 -14.10 -3.65 2.03
N LEU A 85 -12.89 -3.20 1.71
CA LEU A 85 -12.59 -2.65 0.39
C LEU A 85 -12.86 -3.67 -0.71
N LEU A 86 -12.39 -4.90 -0.53
CA LEU A 86 -12.60 -5.97 -1.50
C LEU A 86 -14.09 -6.29 -1.66
N ARG A 87 -14.84 -6.34 -0.56
CA ARG A 87 -16.28 -6.62 -0.61
C ARG A 87 -17.05 -5.57 -1.39
N ASN A 88 -16.54 -4.35 -1.42
CA ASN A 88 -17.18 -3.25 -2.13
C ASN A 88 -16.64 -3.05 -3.54
N GLY A 89 -15.86 -4.01 -4.04
CA GLY A 89 -15.36 -3.96 -5.39
C GLY A 89 -14.18 -3.04 -5.62
N ALA A 90 -13.55 -2.56 -4.55
CA ALA A 90 -12.37 -1.73 -4.69
C ALA A 90 -11.17 -2.55 -5.13
N GLU A 91 -10.30 -1.92 -5.88
CA GLU A 91 -9.02 -2.53 -6.24
C GLU A 91 -8.07 -2.35 -5.08
N TYR A 92 -7.85 -3.42 -4.32
CA TYR A 92 -7.06 -3.40 -3.10
C TYR A 92 -6.00 -4.48 -3.14
N TYR A 93 -4.79 -4.12 -2.72
CA TYR A 93 -3.65 -5.05 -2.66
C TYR A 93 -2.91 -4.92 -1.34
N VAL A 94 -2.34 -6.02 -0.91
CA VAL A 94 -1.23 -6.04 0.04
C VAL A 94 0.01 -6.33 -0.80
N TRP A 95 0.86 -5.34 -0.96
CA TRP A 95 2.05 -5.47 -1.79
C TRP A 95 3.28 -5.73 -0.94
N ARG A 96 4.10 -6.68 -1.41
CA ARG A 96 5.37 -7.04 -0.79
C ARG A 96 6.48 -6.94 -1.83
N PRO A 97 7.76 -6.81 -1.39
CA PRO A 97 8.87 -6.60 -2.33
C PRO A 97 9.02 -7.68 -3.41
N ASP A 98 8.64 -8.93 -3.13
CA ASP A 98 8.73 -10.01 -4.11
C ASP A 98 7.68 -9.91 -5.21
N GLN A 99 6.76 -8.97 -5.11
CA GLN A 99 5.70 -8.75 -6.09
C GLN A 99 5.98 -7.56 -7.01
N LEU A 100 7.21 -7.07 -7.00
CA LEU A 100 7.54 -5.84 -7.73
C LEU A 100 7.18 -5.94 -9.22
N ASP A 101 7.38 -7.10 -9.84
CA ASP A 101 7.02 -7.30 -11.25
C ASP A 101 5.52 -7.12 -11.49
N LEU A 102 4.70 -7.64 -10.59
CA LEU A 102 3.25 -7.50 -10.69
C LEU A 102 2.84 -6.03 -10.51
N ILE A 103 3.48 -5.35 -9.59
CA ILE A 103 3.22 -3.93 -9.33
C ILE A 103 3.55 -3.10 -10.56
N VAL A 104 4.72 -3.32 -11.15
CA VAL A 104 5.14 -2.63 -12.37
C VAL A 104 4.11 -2.85 -13.48
N THR A 105 3.73 -4.10 -13.71
CA THR A 105 2.75 -4.44 -14.76
C THR A 105 1.43 -3.72 -14.55
N ARG A 106 0.94 -3.69 -13.31
CA ARG A 106 -0.32 -3.01 -13.02
C ARG A 106 -0.23 -1.50 -13.24
N LEU A 107 0.85 -0.89 -12.76
CA LEU A 107 0.97 0.57 -12.83
C LEU A 107 1.22 1.08 -14.24
N GLN A 108 1.74 0.24 -15.13
CA GLN A 108 1.97 0.60 -16.53
C GLN A 108 0.68 0.69 -17.34
N LYS A 109 -0.39 0.12 -16.89
CA LYS A 109 -1.67 0.20 -17.55
C LYS A 109 -2.37 1.51 -17.22
#